data_eb0b31fe5ea7bffe7bdbdddbe2a8b700
#
_entry.id   eb0b31fe5ea7bffe7bdbdddbe2a8b700
#
_cell.length_a   1.000
_cell.length_b   1.000
_cell.length_c   1.000
_cell.angle_alpha   90.00
_cell.angle_beta   90.00
_cell.angle_gamma   90.00
#
_symmetry.space_group_name_H-M   'P 1'
#
loop_
_entity.id
_entity.type
_entity.pdbx_description
1 polymer ?
#
loop_
_entity_poly.entity_id
_entity_poly.type
_entity_poly.pdbx_seq_one_letter_code
_entity_poly.pdbx_strand_id
1 'polypeptide(L)'
;MGSITRSLSRLISSARTWIQASAVFLSNLFLLNLPEGRIYQGNLKKFCVPGLNCYSCPAASGACPVGALQAVSGSSKFTISFYVTGFLMMLGVLLGRFVCGFLCPFGWFQELLHKIPSRKFSTKKIKPLRHLKYAVLLIAVIILPAAVVNHTGLGDPYFCKYICPQGVLEGAIPLAAANSSIRAALGSLFTWKACI
;
A
#
# COMPACT_ATOMS: atom_id res chain seq x y z
N MET A 1 13.96 31.22 -23.08
CA MET A 1 12.93 30.16 -22.82
C MET A 1 13.29 29.19 -21.68
N GLY A 2 14.54 28.98 -21.30
CA GLY A 2 14.90 28.01 -20.25
C GLY A 2 14.65 28.44 -18.79
N SER A 3 14.45 29.69 -18.46
CA SER A 3 14.25 30.15 -17.09
C SER A 3 12.79 29.98 -16.63
N ILE A 4 11.83 30.32 -17.47
CA ILE A 4 10.39 30.22 -17.18
C ILE A 4 9.98 28.76 -17.02
N THR A 5 10.47 27.85 -17.87
CA THR A 5 10.18 26.42 -17.77
C THR A 5 10.76 25.79 -16.50
N ARG A 6 11.94 26.23 -16.02
CA ARG A 6 12.51 25.78 -14.74
C ARG A 6 11.73 26.31 -13.54
N SER A 7 11.25 27.54 -13.59
CA SER A 7 10.44 28.12 -12.52
C SER A 7 9.09 27.40 -12.42
N LEU A 8 8.43 27.18 -13.55
CA LEU A 8 7.15 26.47 -13.63
C LEU A 8 7.28 25.01 -13.14
N SER A 9 8.34 24.31 -13.52
CA SER A 9 8.59 22.94 -13.07
C SER A 9 8.84 22.85 -11.55
N ARG A 10 9.48 23.85 -10.94
CA ARG A 10 9.65 23.93 -9.48
C ARG A 10 8.33 24.18 -8.77
N LEU A 11 7.48 25.08 -9.27
CA LEU A 11 6.16 25.35 -8.70
C LEU A 11 5.26 24.12 -8.76
N ILE A 12 5.22 23.43 -9.89
CA ILE A 12 4.46 22.17 -10.06
C ILE A 12 4.98 21.10 -9.13
N SER A 13 6.31 20.95 -9.00
CA SER A 13 6.92 19.98 -8.09
C SER A 13 6.59 20.29 -6.62
N SER A 14 6.60 21.58 -6.23
CA SER A 14 6.25 22.00 -4.88
C SER A 14 4.76 21.75 -4.58
N ALA A 15 3.86 22.17 -5.47
CA ALA A 15 2.43 21.94 -5.31
C ALA A 15 2.09 20.43 -5.21
N ARG A 16 2.72 19.61 -6.04
CA ARG A 16 2.58 18.17 -6.00
C ARG A 16 2.98 17.59 -4.64
N THR A 17 4.13 18.01 -4.09
CA THR A 17 4.61 17.53 -2.78
C THR A 17 3.63 17.89 -1.66
N TRP A 18 3.05 19.09 -1.68
CA TRP A 18 2.04 19.50 -0.71
C TRP A 18 0.76 18.67 -0.81
N ILE A 19 0.27 18.42 -2.02
CA ILE A 19 -0.90 17.57 -2.26
C ILE A 19 -0.63 16.14 -1.74
N GLN A 20 0.53 15.57 -2.05
CA GLN A 20 0.93 14.24 -1.56
C GLN A 20 1.02 14.20 -0.03
N ALA A 21 1.67 15.19 0.59
CA ALA A 21 1.77 15.27 2.04
C ALA A 21 0.39 15.37 2.71
N SER A 22 -0.50 16.20 2.16
CA SER A 22 -1.88 16.31 2.65
C SER A 22 -2.64 15.00 2.50
N ALA A 23 -2.49 14.30 1.38
CA ALA A 23 -3.13 13.01 1.14
C ALA A 23 -2.62 11.92 2.12
N VAL A 24 -1.30 11.89 2.38
CA VAL A 24 -0.70 11.00 3.39
C VAL A 24 -1.25 11.29 4.77
N PHE A 25 -1.35 12.57 5.15
CA PHE A 25 -1.87 12.95 6.45
C PHE A 25 -3.34 12.59 6.62
N LEU A 26 -4.17 12.86 5.61
CA LEU A 26 -5.59 12.52 5.61
C LEU A 26 -5.85 11.00 5.63
N SER A 27 -5.01 10.21 4.97
CA SER A 27 -5.12 8.75 4.99
C SER A 27 -4.59 8.12 6.28
N ASN A 28 -3.81 8.86 7.08
CA ASN A 28 -3.18 8.42 8.32
C ASN A 28 -3.51 9.36 9.49
N LEU A 29 -4.80 9.57 9.77
CA LEU A 29 -5.27 10.50 10.79
C LEU A 29 -4.91 10.09 12.23
N PHE A 30 -4.72 8.79 12.48
CA PHE A 30 -4.50 8.23 13.82
C PHE A 30 -3.02 8.06 14.16
N LEU A 31 -2.19 9.06 13.88
CA LEU A 31 -0.76 9.03 14.17
C LEU A 31 -0.43 8.81 15.65
N LEU A 32 -1.32 9.21 16.54
CA LEU A 32 -1.18 9.01 17.99
C LEU A 32 -1.18 7.54 18.41
N ASN A 33 -1.76 6.66 17.59
CA ASN A 33 -1.76 5.21 17.86
C ASN A 33 -0.42 4.55 17.52
N LEU A 34 0.48 5.23 16.80
CA LEU A 34 1.80 4.68 16.44
C LEU A 34 2.66 4.30 17.66
N PRO A 35 2.84 5.17 18.68
CA PRO A 35 3.62 4.82 19.86
C PRO A 35 2.93 3.76 20.74
N GLU A 36 1.60 3.69 20.72
CA GLU A 36 0.84 2.71 21.49
C GLU A 36 0.78 1.33 20.80
N GLY A 37 1.11 1.25 19.52
CA GLY A 37 1.00 0.02 18.73
C GLY A 37 -0.42 -0.53 18.59
N ARG A 38 -1.43 0.33 18.74
CA ARG A 38 -2.84 -0.05 18.63
C ARG A 38 -3.35 0.20 17.22
N ILE A 39 -3.92 -0.84 16.59
CA ILE A 39 -4.53 -0.72 15.28
C ILE A 39 -5.94 -0.16 15.45
N TYR A 40 -6.23 0.96 14.77
CA TYR A 40 -7.57 1.51 14.72
C TYR A 40 -8.52 0.54 13.99
N GLN A 41 -9.65 0.20 14.62
CA GLN A 41 -10.67 -0.72 14.08
C GLN A 41 -12.05 -0.07 13.91
N GLY A 42 -12.11 1.24 13.78
CA GLY A 42 -13.37 1.98 13.66
C GLY A 42 -14.00 1.88 12.25
N ASN A 43 -15.19 2.46 12.13
CA ASN A 43 -15.99 2.44 10.90
C ASN A 43 -15.29 3.03 9.67
N LEU A 44 -14.32 3.93 9.86
CA LEU A 44 -13.56 4.52 8.75
C LEU A 44 -12.76 3.47 7.97
N LYS A 45 -12.31 2.39 8.61
CA LYS A 45 -11.61 1.29 7.90
C LYS A 45 -12.49 0.48 6.94
N LYS A 46 -13.80 0.68 6.95
CA LYS A 46 -14.72 0.10 5.95
C LYS A 46 -14.63 0.80 4.59
N PHE A 47 -14.10 2.03 4.57
CA PHE A 47 -13.91 2.78 3.33
C PHE A 47 -12.53 2.51 2.73
N CYS A 48 -12.49 2.29 1.41
CA CYS A 48 -11.24 2.19 0.68
C CYS A 48 -10.67 3.59 0.42
N VAL A 49 -9.38 3.77 0.71
CA VAL A 49 -8.64 4.98 0.33
C VAL A 49 -8.04 4.82 -1.06
N PRO A 50 -7.92 5.90 -1.84
CA PRO A 50 -7.29 5.84 -3.14
C PRO A 50 -5.77 5.74 -3.00
N GLY A 51 -5.24 4.54 -2.86
CA GLY A 51 -3.80 4.33 -2.77
C GLY A 51 -3.41 3.12 -1.94
N LEU A 52 -2.10 2.85 -1.88
CA LEU A 52 -1.54 1.83 -1.01
C LEU A 52 -1.39 2.40 0.40
N ASN A 53 -2.29 2.02 1.29
CA ASN A 53 -2.24 2.35 2.71
C ASN A 53 -2.49 1.07 3.52
N CYS A 54 -1.54 0.67 4.35
CA CYS A 54 -1.59 -0.64 5.00
C CYS A 54 -2.74 -0.73 6.01
N TYR A 55 -3.59 -1.77 5.89
CA TYR A 55 -4.67 -2.02 6.85
C TYR A 55 -4.15 -2.21 8.28
N SER A 56 -3.00 -2.87 8.44
CA SER A 56 -2.35 -3.12 9.74
C SER A 56 -1.58 -1.91 10.28
N CYS A 57 -1.53 -0.78 9.55
CA CYS A 57 -0.91 0.43 10.06
C CYS A 57 -1.72 0.99 11.24
N PRO A 58 -1.07 1.28 12.38
CA PRO A 58 -1.74 1.92 13.53
C PRO A 58 -2.36 3.27 13.18
N ALA A 59 -1.70 4.04 12.31
CA ALA A 59 -2.12 5.37 11.91
C ALA A 59 -3.22 5.37 10.83
N ALA A 60 -3.41 4.28 10.09
CA ALA A 60 -4.29 4.23 8.93
C ALA A 60 -5.76 4.43 9.28
N SER A 61 -6.39 5.40 8.63
CA SER A 61 -7.82 5.69 8.78
C SER A 61 -8.70 4.83 7.87
N GLY A 62 -8.20 4.39 6.71
CA GLY A 62 -8.96 3.62 5.73
C GLY A 62 -8.25 2.34 5.27
N ALA A 63 -8.94 1.53 4.47
CA ALA A 63 -8.44 0.27 3.96
C ALA A 63 -7.77 0.42 2.59
N CYS A 64 -6.70 -0.37 2.37
CA CYS A 64 -6.09 -0.51 1.06
C CYS A 64 -7.02 -1.27 0.11
N PRO A 65 -7.32 -0.76 -1.09
CA PRO A 65 -8.22 -1.44 -2.03
C PRO A 65 -7.66 -2.78 -2.53
N VAL A 66 -6.33 -2.94 -2.60
CA VAL A 66 -5.70 -4.23 -2.97
C VAL A 66 -5.86 -5.25 -1.84
N GLY A 67 -5.72 -4.83 -0.58
CA GLY A 67 -5.97 -5.69 0.57
C GLY A 67 -7.44 -6.11 0.67
N ALA A 68 -8.35 -5.18 0.42
CA ALA A 68 -9.78 -5.45 0.35
C ALA A 68 -10.13 -6.44 -0.78
N LEU A 69 -9.49 -6.32 -1.95
CA LEU A 69 -9.65 -7.26 -3.05
C LEU A 69 -9.19 -8.67 -2.67
N GLN A 70 -8.06 -8.81 -1.96
CA GLN A 70 -7.59 -10.10 -1.48
C GLN A 70 -8.56 -10.73 -0.47
N ALA A 71 -9.10 -9.94 0.44
CA ALA A 71 -10.09 -10.42 1.40
C ALA A 71 -11.36 -10.93 0.71
N VAL A 72 -11.78 -10.26 -0.36
CA VAL A 72 -12.94 -10.69 -1.17
C VAL A 72 -12.63 -11.97 -1.96
N SER A 73 -11.48 -12.04 -2.62
CA SER A 73 -11.07 -13.23 -3.40
C SER A 73 -10.80 -14.45 -2.52
N GLY A 74 -10.36 -14.24 -1.28
CA GLY A 74 -10.12 -15.31 -0.29
C GLY A 74 -11.34 -15.69 0.54
N SER A 75 -12.51 -15.10 0.32
CA SER A 75 -13.73 -15.46 1.04
C SER A 75 -14.31 -16.77 0.50
N SER A 76 -14.52 -17.76 1.38
CA SER A 76 -15.10 -19.07 1.01
C SER A 76 -16.50 -18.99 0.42
N LYS A 77 -17.23 -17.91 0.70
CA LYS A 77 -18.60 -17.69 0.16
C LYS A 77 -18.62 -17.01 -1.20
N PHE A 78 -17.47 -16.69 -1.77
CA PHE A 78 -17.31 -16.07 -3.10
C PHE A 78 -18.32 -14.95 -3.40
N THR A 79 -18.70 -14.17 -2.42
CA THR A 79 -19.52 -12.99 -2.64
C THR A 79 -18.60 -11.90 -3.16
N ILE A 80 -18.54 -11.76 -4.49
CA ILE A 80 -17.82 -10.66 -5.13
C ILE A 80 -18.36 -9.36 -4.54
N SER A 81 -17.56 -8.68 -3.75
CA SER A 81 -17.93 -7.35 -3.27
C SER A 81 -17.87 -6.39 -4.45
N PHE A 82 -19.02 -6.14 -5.07
CA PHE A 82 -19.13 -5.16 -6.15
C PHE A 82 -18.62 -3.77 -5.76
N TYR A 83 -18.66 -3.45 -4.47
CA TYR A 83 -18.09 -2.20 -3.94
C TYR A 83 -16.58 -2.11 -4.20
N VAL A 84 -15.80 -3.13 -3.81
CA VAL A 84 -14.34 -3.10 -3.96
C VAL A 84 -13.93 -3.14 -5.43
N THR A 85 -14.56 -4.01 -6.21
CA THR A 85 -14.28 -4.15 -7.65
C THR A 85 -14.68 -2.88 -8.40
N GLY A 86 -15.87 -2.34 -8.13
CA GLY A 86 -16.35 -1.11 -8.72
C GLY A 86 -15.49 0.10 -8.35
N PHE A 87 -15.06 0.20 -7.08
CA PHE A 87 -14.15 1.25 -6.62
C PHE A 87 -12.79 1.19 -7.35
N LEU A 88 -12.21 -0.01 -7.48
CA LEU A 88 -10.95 -0.18 -8.22
C LEU A 88 -11.09 0.15 -9.71
N MET A 89 -12.18 -0.28 -10.35
CA MET A 89 -12.46 0.08 -11.74
C MET A 89 -12.64 1.58 -11.91
N MET A 90 -13.41 2.22 -11.03
CA MET A 90 -13.60 3.66 -11.04
C MET A 90 -12.28 4.42 -10.90
N LEU A 91 -11.44 4.04 -9.94
CA LEU A 91 -10.12 4.64 -9.76
C LEU A 91 -9.22 4.43 -11.00
N GLY A 92 -9.26 3.23 -11.60
CA GLY A 92 -8.46 2.91 -12.77
C GLY A 92 -8.85 3.72 -14.00
N VAL A 93 -10.15 3.86 -14.25
CA VAL A 93 -10.69 4.58 -15.42
C VAL A 93 -10.60 6.08 -15.28
N LEU A 94 -10.99 6.63 -14.11
CA LEU A 94 -11.06 8.08 -13.91
C LEU A 94 -9.71 8.70 -13.57
N LEU A 95 -8.95 8.08 -12.70
CA LEU A 95 -7.74 8.67 -12.13
C LEU A 95 -6.45 7.99 -12.64
N GLY A 96 -6.50 6.71 -12.97
CA GLY A 96 -5.36 5.97 -13.50
C GLY A 96 -4.06 6.21 -12.73
N ARG A 97 -3.04 6.74 -13.41
CA ARG A 97 -1.73 7.04 -12.81
C ARG A 97 -1.72 8.24 -11.86
N PHE A 98 -2.76 9.05 -11.88
CA PHE A 98 -2.87 10.22 -10.99
C PHE A 98 -2.90 9.79 -9.51
N VAL A 99 -3.58 8.69 -9.21
CA VAL A 99 -3.62 8.12 -7.85
C VAL A 99 -2.21 7.85 -7.32
N CYS A 100 -1.37 7.18 -8.12
CA CYS A 100 0.00 6.85 -7.71
C CYS A 100 0.89 8.09 -7.57
N GLY A 101 0.63 9.12 -8.36
CA GLY A 101 1.44 10.33 -8.39
C GLY A 101 1.07 11.39 -7.34
N PHE A 102 -0.18 11.42 -6.85
CA PHE A 102 -0.67 12.49 -6.00
C PHE A 102 -1.33 12.01 -4.70
N LEU A 103 -1.99 10.86 -4.71
CA LEU A 103 -2.81 10.39 -3.59
C LEU A 103 -2.20 9.21 -2.82
N CYS A 104 -1.23 8.50 -3.41
CA CYS A 104 -0.67 7.30 -2.82
C CYS A 104 0.48 7.64 -1.84
N PRO A 105 0.37 7.25 -0.55
CA PRO A 105 1.45 7.43 0.44
C PRO A 105 2.77 6.79 0.01
N PHE A 106 2.70 5.60 -0.57
CA PHE A 106 3.87 4.90 -1.09
C PHE A 106 4.53 5.63 -2.26
N GLY A 107 3.77 6.31 -3.10
CA GLY A 107 4.29 7.14 -4.18
C GLY A 107 5.14 8.30 -3.64
N TRP A 108 4.71 8.94 -2.57
CA TRP A 108 5.45 10.00 -1.90
C TRP A 108 6.77 9.48 -1.30
N PHE A 109 6.72 8.32 -0.66
CA PHE A 109 7.91 7.65 -0.10
C PHE A 109 8.92 7.29 -1.19
N GLN A 110 8.48 6.76 -2.33
CA GLN A 110 9.36 6.49 -3.49
C GLN A 110 10.00 7.75 -4.04
N GLU A 111 9.29 8.87 -4.08
CA GLU A 111 9.83 10.15 -4.51
C GLU A 111 10.90 10.68 -3.55
N LEU A 112 10.69 10.49 -2.23
CA LEU A 112 11.67 10.82 -1.22
C LEU A 112 12.94 9.98 -1.38
N LEU A 113 12.81 8.67 -1.58
CA LEU A 113 13.93 7.78 -1.86
C LEU A 113 14.67 8.17 -3.15
N HIS A 114 13.93 8.63 -4.17
CA HIS A 114 14.53 9.06 -5.44
C HIS A 114 15.43 10.29 -5.30
N LYS A 115 15.23 11.12 -4.28
CA LYS A 115 16.10 12.28 -3.98
C LYS A 115 17.47 11.87 -3.45
N ILE A 116 17.61 10.65 -2.93
CA ILE A 116 18.89 10.12 -2.44
C ILE A 116 19.80 9.85 -3.66
N PRO A 117 21.04 10.36 -3.66
CA PRO A 117 21.99 10.16 -4.77
C PRO A 117 22.46 8.69 -4.78
N SER A 118 21.71 7.82 -5.44
CA SER A 118 22.02 6.40 -5.63
C SER A 118 22.18 6.07 -7.10
N ARG A 119 22.86 4.95 -7.41
CA ARG A 119 22.99 4.46 -8.79
C ARG A 119 21.62 4.07 -9.31
N LYS A 120 21.12 4.78 -10.32
CA LYS A 120 19.81 4.55 -10.92
C LYS A 120 19.94 3.55 -12.06
N PHE A 121 19.40 2.35 -11.87
CA PHE A 121 19.38 1.34 -12.91
C PHE A 121 18.29 1.64 -13.95
N SER A 122 18.69 1.64 -15.23
CA SER A 122 17.72 1.80 -16.31
C SER A 122 17.04 0.47 -16.63
N THR A 123 15.75 0.41 -16.44
CA THR A 123 14.91 -0.76 -16.75
C THR A 123 14.58 -0.90 -18.24
N LYS A 124 15.13 -0.02 -19.10
CA LYS A 124 14.87 -0.02 -20.56
C LYS A 124 15.28 -1.33 -21.23
N LYS A 125 16.32 -2.01 -20.73
CA LYS A 125 16.82 -3.28 -21.27
C LYS A 125 15.98 -4.49 -20.88
N ILE A 126 15.17 -4.41 -19.83
CA ILE A 126 14.44 -5.57 -19.26
C ILE A 126 12.94 -5.40 -19.54
N LYS A 127 12.56 -5.54 -20.81
CA LYS A 127 11.15 -5.46 -21.24
C LYS A 127 10.21 -6.45 -20.52
N PRO A 128 10.57 -7.74 -20.30
CA PRO A 128 9.68 -8.70 -19.64
C PRO A 128 9.37 -8.33 -18.18
N LEU A 129 10.27 -7.62 -17.47
CA LEU A 129 10.05 -7.19 -16.09
C LEU A 129 8.85 -6.22 -15.96
N ARG A 130 8.48 -5.54 -17.04
CA ARG A 130 7.29 -4.68 -17.06
C ARG A 130 5.97 -5.45 -16.92
N HIS A 131 5.97 -6.72 -17.31
CA HIS A 131 4.80 -7.60 -17.20
C HIS A 131 4.73 -8.32 -15.85
N LEU A 132 5.81 -8.32 -15.06
CA LEU A 132 5.85 -8.93 -13.73
C LEU A 132 4.74 -8.40 -12.81
N LYS A 133 4.38 -7.11 -12.90
CA LYS A 133 3.29 -6.51 -12.13
C LYS A 133 1.93 -7.18 -12.39
N TYR A 134 1.67 -7.63 -13.62
CA TYR A 134 0.43 -8.33 -13.95
C TYR A 134 0.46 -9.77 -13.45
N ALA A 135 1.62 -10.42 -13.52
CA ALA A 135 1.80 -11.75 -12.96
C ALA A 135 1.62 -11.73 -11.42
N VAL A 136 2.20 -10.75 -10.74
CA VAL A 136 2.02 -10.57 -9.28
C VAL A 136 0.56 -10.30 -8.95
N LEU A 137 -0.13 -9.44 -9.70
CA LEU A 137 -1.55 -9.16 -9.48
C LEU A 137 -2.38 -10.43 -9.65
N LEU A 138 -2.21 -11.17 -10.74
CA LEU A 138 -3.01 -12.35 -11.01
C LEU A 138 -2.72 -13.47 -10.01
N ILE A 139 -1.45 -13.79 -9.78
CA ILE A 139 -1.06 -14.92 -8.94
C ILE A 139 -1.22 -14.57 -7.44
N ALA A 140 -0.58 -13.50 -6.96
CA ALA A 140 -0.49 -13.23 -5.52
C ALA A 140 -1.73 -12.53 -4.94
N VAL A 141 -2.50 -11.80 -5.75
CA VAL A 141 -3.68 -11.06 -5.27
C VAL A 141 -4.98 -11.82 -5.51
N ILE A 142 -5.07 -12.60 -6.60
CA ILE A 142 -6.32 -13.29 -6.97
C ILE A 142 -6.23 -14.79 -6.72
N ILE A 143 -5.27 -15.49 -7.36
CA ILE A 143 -5.21 -16.95 -7.36
C ILE A 143 -4.83 -17.51 -5.99
N LEU A 144 -3.74 -17.04 -5.38
CA LEU A 144 -3.28 -17.59 -4.11
C LEU A 144 -4.29 -17.42 -2.97
N PRO A 145 -4.90 -16.25 -2.73
CA PRO A 145 -5.91 -16.13 -1.69
C PRO A 145 -7.15 -16.99 -1.93
N ALA A 146 -7.51 -17.21 -3.22
CA ALA A 146 -8.64 -18.05 -3.58
C ALA A 146 -8.34 -19.57 -3.44
N ALA A 147 -7.09 -19.98 -3.72
CA ALA A 147 -6.69 -21.39 -3.71
C ALA A 147 -6.31 -21.90 -2.31
N VAL A 148 -5.70 -21.04 -1.50
CA VAL A 148 -5.22 -21.42 -0.16
C VAL A 148 -6.10 -20.77 0.89
N VAL A 149 -7.13 -21.49 1.28
CA VAL A 149 -8.08 -21.07 2.30
C VAL A 149 -7.70 -21.73 3.63
N ASN A 150 -7.64 -20.95 4.69
CA ASN A 150 -7.36 -21.42 6.04
C ASN A 150 -8.54 -22.21 6.63
N HIS A 151 -8.29 -22.93 7.74
CA HIS A 151 -9.32 -23.65 8.48
C HIS A 151 -10.53 -22.78 8.89
N THR A 152 -10.36 -21.48 8.93
CA THR A 152 -11.42 -20.50 9.20
C THR A 152 -12.26 -20.12 7.98
N GLY A 153 -11.96 -20.66 6.81
CA GLY A 153 -12.64 -20.33 5.55
C GLY A 153 -12.24 -18.98 4.93
N LEU A 154 -11.15 -18.39 5.41
CA LEU A 154 -10.60 -17.16 4.89
C LEU A 154 -9.26 -17.43 4.20
N GLY A 155 -9.05 -16.88 3.01
CA GLY A 155 -7.79 -16.96 2.31
C GLY A 155 -6.75 -16.02 2.91
N ASP A 156 -5.50 -16.50 2.99
CA ASP A 156 -4.39 -15.67 3.47
C ASP A 156 -4.08 -14.56 2.46
N PRO A 157 -3.87 -13.32 2.89
CA PRO A 157 -3.52 -12.20 2.02
C PRO A 157 -2.04 -12.25 1.61
N TYR A 158 -1.68 -13.16 0.73
CA TYR A 158 -0.29 -13.45 0.33
C TYR A 158 0.48 -12.23 -0.15
N PHE A 159 -0.13 -11.39 -0.97
CA PHE A 159 0.52 -10.18 -1.44
C PHE A 159 0.86 -9.23 -0.27
N CYS A 160 -0.09 -8.96 0.61
CA CYS A 160 0.11 -8.09 1.76
C CYS A 160 1.15 -8.66 2.74
N LYS A 161 1.13 -9.99 2.93
CA LYS A 161 1.95 -10.69 3.92
C LYS A 161 3.41 -10.85 3.49
N TYR A 162 3.67 -11.06 2.19
CA TYR A 162 5.00 -11.45 1.72
C TYR A 162 5.63 -10.49 0.70
N ILE A 163 4.83 -9.73 -0.05
CA ILE A 163 5.32 -8.96 -1.20
C ILE A 163 5.19 -7.45 -0.98
N CYS A 164 4.17 -7.00 -0.24
CA CYS A 164 3.84 -5.59 -0.14
C CYS A 164 4.88 -4.81 0.70
N PRO A 165 5.67 -3.91 0.08
CA PRO A 165 6.66 -3.11 0.82
C PRO A 165 6.00 -2.11 1.76
N GLN A 166 4.78 -1.66 1.46
CA GLN A 166 4.02 -0.75 2.30
C GLN A 166 3.56 -1.43 3.60
N GLY A 167 3.23 -2.73 3.53
CA GLY A 167 2.92 -3.52 4.72
C GLY A 167 4.08 -3.60 5.70
N VAL A 168 5.31 -3.73 5.18
CA VAL A 168 6.53 -3.71 5.99
C VAL A 168 6.76 -2.31 6.58
N LEU A 169 6.65 -1.28 5.75
CA LEU A 169 6.99 0.09 6.14
C LEU A 169 6.01 0.69 7.15
N GLU A 170 4.71 0.57 6.89
CA GLU A 170 3.66 1.20 7.71
C GLU A 170 3.06 0.28 8.77
N GLY A 171 3.11 -1.04 8.55
CA GLY A 171 2.56 -2.02 9.49
C GLY A 171 3.63 -2.62 10.39
N ALA A 172 4.55 -3.40 9.82
CA ALA A 172 5.49 -4.19 10.61
C ALA A 172 6.48 -3.37 11.42
N ILE A 173 7.09 -2.35 10.81
CA ILE A 173 8.11 -1.53 11.49
C ILE A 173 7.51 -0.80 12.71
N PRO A 174 6.41 -0.04 12.61
CA PRO A 174 5.83 0.63 13.77
C PRO A 174 5.33 -0.34 14.85
N LEU A 175 4.68 -1.44 14.45
CA LEU A 175 4.18 -2.42 15.42
C LEU A 175 5.32 -3.14 16.15
N ALA A 176 6.38 -3.52 15.44
CA ALA A 176 7.57 -4.12 16.06
C ALA A 176 8.33 -3.14 16.96
N ALA A 177 8.31 -1.85 16.64
CA ALA A 177 8.90 -0.82 17.48
C ALA A 177 8.10 -0.62 18.78
N ALA A 178 6.77 -0.59 18.69
CA ALA A 178 5.89 -0.34 19.83
C ALA A 178 5.70 -1.56 20.75
N ASN A 179 5.67 -2.78 20.21
CA ASN A 179 5.36 -4.00 20.96
C ASN A 179 6.54 -4.97 21.00
N SER A 180 7.06 -5.24 22.22
CA SER A 180 8.14 -6.20 22.45
C SER A 180 7.73 -7.66 22.13
N SER A 181 6.48 -8.03 22.38
CA SER A 181 5.96 -9.37 22.06
C SER A 181 5.93 -9.64 20.56
N ILE A 182 5.53 -8.66 19.75
CA ILE A 182 5.55 -8.76 18.30
C ILE A 182 6.98 -8.84 17.78
N ARG A 183 7.89 -8.06 18.40
CA ARG A 183 9.32 -8.10 18.07
C ARG A 183 9.93 -9.47 18.33
N ALA A 184 9.58 -10.10 19.45
CA ALA A 184 10.03 -11.45 19.79
C ALA A 184 9.47 -12.49 18.82
N ALA A 185 8.20 -12.36 18.40
CA ALA A 185 7.57 -13.25 17.45
C ALA A 185 8.14 -13.12 16.01
N LEU A 186 8.62 -11.92 15.63
CA LEU A 186 9.29 -11.67 14.36
C LEU A 186 10.71 -12.26 14.29
N GLY A 187 11.31 -12.58 15.44
CA GLY A 187 12.65 -13.15 15.52
C GLY A 187 13.77 -12.15 15.22
N SER A 188 15.03 -12.62 15.33
CA SER A 188 16.22 -11.82 15.08
C SER A 188 16.46 -11.49 13.59
N LEU A 189 15.87 -12.25 12.70
CA LEU A 189 15.81 -11.95 11.28
C LEU A 189 14.50 -11.21 11.03
N PHE A 190 14.62 -10.08 10.38
CA PHE A 190 13.54 -9.33 9.75
C PHE A 190 12.85 -10.29 8.76
N THR A 191 12.14 -11.27 9.33
CA THR A 191 11.43 -12.24 8.52
C THR A 191 10.28 -11.50 7.89
N TRP A 192 10.24 -11.57 6.59
CA TRP A 192 9.29 -10.99 5.65
C TRP A 192 7.81 -11.31 5.95
N LYS A 193 7.52 -11.86 7.11
CA LYS A 193 6.18 -12.17 7.63
C LYS A 193 5.59 -10.95 8.35
N ALA A 194 5.42 -9.87 7.64
CA ALA A 194 5.17 -8.58 8.27
C ALA A 194 3.70 -8.17 8.37
N CYS A 195 2.78 -8.94 7.85
CA CYS A 195 1.35 -8.73 8.06
C CYS A 195 0.77 -9.89 8.88
N ILE A 196 0.62 -9.66 10.14
CA ILE A 196 -0.20 -10.49 11.03
C ILE A 196 -1.58 -9.86 11.11
#